data_699855dcca150a332aea33b81fc03d34
#
_entry.id   699855dcca150a332aea33b81fc03d34
#
_cell.length_a   1.000
_cell.length_b   1.000
_cell.length_c   1.000
_cell.angle_alpha   90.00
_cell.angle_beta   90.00
_cell.angle_gamma   90.00
#
_symmetry.space_group_name_H-M   'P 1'
#
loop_
_entity.id
_entity.type
_entity.pdbx_description
1 polymer ?
#
loop_
_entity_poly.entity_id
_entity_poly.type
_entity_poly.pdbx_seq_one_letter_code
_entity_poly.pdbx_strand_id
1 'polypeptide(L)'
;MSKMPTPPTKVKLVTYADDGSILSSDKKIGPICDRINAYLETLNTWFSSRNLFISAPKSSATLFTTWSNEAKTQLPINIAGTAVPTVQDPKILGVTLDPLLTFKNHAMNTKAKVIKRNNILKALAGSSWGKEKEVLKTTYTAISKSVLSYAAPIWTPTLSETNWAELQRAQNASLRTITGCTKMTDVGHLHTETKEMPVKEHCEMLSRQFLLGSARPSHPNHKNMQEAPKRLMKQTLATRFKDDVLPLTTDGITDEPNYKKGLKTIHCNSVLNSIRTNGHNKVLNDQAPNVNITEINLPRRTRTILSQLRSGYSTFLNSYLARIKPAEHTDHCPDCGQAGHTTQHLFQCPSKPTELEPRTLWEDPPAAATFLGLPTFQDPGELDDND
;
A
#
# COMPACT_ATOMS: atom_id res chain seq x y z
N MET A 1 -10.48 1.80 -42.61
CA MET A 1 -9.11 1.51 -42.15
C MET A 1 -8.84 0.02 -42.29
N SER A 2 -7.78 -0.39 -42.99
CA SER A 2 -7.41 -1.80 -43.03
C SER A 2 -6.97 -2.24 -41.63
N LYS A 3 -7.49 -3.36 -41.14
CA LYS A 3 -7.18 -3.91 -39.82
C LYS A 3 -5.69 -4.23 -39.72
N MET A 4 -5.13 -4.07 -38.53
CA MET A 4 -3.78 -4.55 -38.20
C MET A 4 -3.66 -6.05 -38.52
N PRO A 5 -2.51 -6.54 -39.02
CA PRO A 5 -2.31 -7.95 -39.33
C PRO A 5 -2.64 -8.87 -38.14
N THR A 6 -3.42 -9.91 -38.41
CA THR A 6 -3.80 -10.87 -37.37
C THR A 6 -2.57 -11.66 -36.91
N PRO A 7 -2.32 -11.80 -35.61
CA PRO A 7 -1.21 -12.59 -35.11
C PRO A 7 -1.34 -14.06 -35.53
N PRO A 8 -0.22 -14.72 -35.89
CA PRO A 8 -0.22 -16.16 -36.23
C PRO A 8 -0.52 -17.04 -34.98
N THR A 9 -0.74 -18.32 -35.21
CA THR A 9 -0.98 -19.31 -34.14
C THR A 9 0.13 -19.23 -33.07
N LYS A 10 -0.24 -19.28 -31.79
CA LYS A 10 0.63 -19.16 -30.61
C LYS A 10 1.30 -17.77 -30.43
N VAL A 11 0.89 -16.76 -31.18
CA VAL A 11 1.28 -15.37 -30.96
C VAL A 11 0.04 -14.58 -30.56
N LYS A 12 0.16 -13.72 -29.54
CA LYS A 12 -0.90 -12.82 -29.11
C LYS A 12 -0.35 -11.40 -29.12
N LEU A 13 -1.08 -10.49 -29.75
CA LEU A 13 -0.83 -9.06 -29.68
C LEU A 13 -1.81 -8.43 -28.69
N VAL A 14 -1.29 -7.63 -27.78
CA VAL A 14 -2.05 -6.79 -26.86
C VAL A 14 -1.63 -5.35 -27.06
N THR A 15 -2.55 -4.47 -27.32
CA THR A 15 -2.29 -3.04 -27.55
C THR A 15 -2.97 -2.19 -26.50
N TYR A 16 -2.30 -1.14 -26.08
CA TYR A 16 -2.85 -0.10 -25.20
C TYR A 16 -2.31 1.26 -25.69
N ALA A 17 -3.19 2.07 -26.26
CA ALA A 17 -2.83 3.29 -26.97
C ALA A 17 -1.75 2.99 -28.03
N ASP A 18 -0.57 3.59 -27.92
CA ASP A 18 0.61 3.41 -28.77
C ASP A 18 1.51 2.23 -28.34
N ASP A 19 1.34 1.71 -27.13
CA ASP A 19 2.10 0.56 -26.64
C ASP A 19 1.56 -0.77 -27.21
N GLY A 20 2.47 -1.59 -27.77
CA GLY A 20 2.17 -2.94 -28.25
C GLY A 20 2.98 -4.01 -27.53
N SER A 21 2.34 -5.05 -27.04
CA SER A 21 2.98 -6.20 -26.42
C SER A 21 2.71 -7.48 -27.22
N ILE A 22 3.77 -8.11 -27.72
CA ILE A 22 3.71 -9.37 -28.46
C ILE A 22 4.09 -10.50 -27.50
N LEU A 23 3.21 -11.49 -27.35
CA LEU A 23 3.39 -12.63 -26.46
C LEU A 23 3.43 -13.92 -27.29
N SER A 24 4.40 -14.77 -27.05
CA SER A 24 4.48 -16.12 -27.63
C SER A 24 4.95 -17.10 -26.57
N SER A 25 4.52 -18.37 -26.67
CA SER A 25 4.91 -19.40 -25.73
C SER A 25 5.22 -20.72 -26.43
N ASP A 26 6.28 -21.39 -25.98
CA ASP A 26 6.67 -22.71 -26.42
C ASP A 26 7.53 -23.41 -25.35
N LYS A 27 7.90 -24.69 -25.61
CA LYS A 27 8.83 -25.46 -24.77
C LYS A 27 10.29 -25.09 -25.00
N LYS A 28 10.63 -24.45 -26.14
CA LYS A 28 11.98 -24.06 -26.56
C LYS A 28 12.00 -22.58 -26.94
N ILE A 29 13.10 -21.90 -26.67
CA ILE A 29 13.27 -20.45 -26.91
C ILE A 29 13.32 -20.15 -28.42
N GLY A 30 14.06 -20.95 -29.22
CA GLY A 30 14.23 -20.73 -30.66
C GLY A 30 12.89 -20.53 -31.39
N PRO A 31 11.96 -21.51 -31.36
CA PRO A 31 10.65 -21.35 -31.99
C PRO A 31 9.81 -20.16 -31.53
N ILE A 32 10.04 -19.64 -30.29
CA ILE A 32 9.40 -18.42 -29.81
C ILE A 32 9.97 -17.21 -30.58
N CYS A 33 11.29 -17.12 -30.64
CA CYS A 33 11.98 -16.02 -31.31
C CYS A 33 11.67 -15.97 -32.81
N ASP A 34 11.67 -17.14 -33.48
CA ASP A 34 11.35 -17.25 -34.91
C ASP A 34 9.94 -16.72 -35.22
N ARG A 35 8.93 -17.12 -34.42
CA ARG A 35 7.56 -16.64 -34.60
C ARG A 35 7.40 -15.15 -34.32
N ILE A 36 8.07 -14.65 -33.29
CA ILE A 36 8.02 -13.22 -32.96
C ILE A 36 8.68 -12.41 -34.08
N ASN A 37 9.86 -12.82 -34.58
CA ASN A 37 10.56 -12.12 -35.65
C ASN A 37 9.73 -12.11 -36.94
N ALA A 38 9.15 -13.24 -37.36
CA ALA A 38 8.29 -13.31 -38.55
C ALA A 38 7.06 -12.40 -38.43
N TYR A 39 6.47 -12.33 -37.25
CA TYR A 39 5.32 -11.43 -37.03
C TYR A 39 5.75 -9.96 -36.98
N LEU A 40 6.92 -9.64 -36.42
CA LEU A 40 7.48 -8.28 -36.41
C LEU A 40 7.78 -7.79 -37.83
N GLU A 41 8.26 -8.64 -38.75
CA GLU A 41 8.42 -8.32 -40.17
C GLU A 41 7.08 -7.98 -40.81
N THR A 42 6.05 -8.76 -40.54
CA THR A 42 4.69 -8.49 -41.05
C THR A 42 4.16 -7.17 -40.53
N LEU A 43 4.33 -6.88 -39.22
CA LEU A 43 3.94 -5.61 -38.62
C LEU A 43 4.73 -4.44 -39.16
N ASN A 44 6.05 -4.60 -39.31
CA ASN A 44 6.93 -3.54 -39.84
C ASN A 44 6.51 -3.15 -41.26
N THR A 45 6.22 -4.12 -42.13
CA THR A 45 5.72 -3.87 -43.51
C THR A 45 4.37 -3.13 -43.45
N TRP A 46 3.46 -3.55 -42.55
CA TRP A 46 2.15 -2.91 -42.39
C TRP A 46 2.24 -1.47 -41.87
N PHE A 47 3.13 -1.17 -40.90
CA PHE A 47 3.36 0.17 -40.38
C PHE A 47 4.05 1.06 -41.42
N SER A 48 5.09 0.55 -42.10
CA SER A 48 5.84 1.29 -43.13
C SER A 48 4.93 1.72 -44.28
N SER A 49 3.97 0.89 -44.71
CA SER A 49 2.97 1.24 -45.72
C SER A 49 2.05 2.41 -45.32
N ARG A 50 2.13 2.86 -44.05
CA ARG A 50 1.35 3.98 -43.46
C ARG A 50 2.22 5.09 -42.93
N ASN A 51 3.51 5.10 -43.32
CA ASN A 51 4.52 6.04 -42.82
C ASN A 51 4.68 6.04 -41.30
N LEU A 52 4.48 4.87 -40.69
CA LEU A 52 4.68 4.64 -39.26
C LEU A 52 5.84 3.65 -39.09
N PHE A 53 6.59 3.78 -37.99
CA PHE A 53 7.73 2.92 -37.71
C PHE A 53 7.72 2.38 -36.28
N ILE A 54 8.10 1.12 -36.14
CA ILE A 54 8.30 0.51 -34.79
C ILE A 54 9.71 0.92 -34.33
N SER A 55 9.81 1.50 -33.15
CA SER A 55 11.08 1.94 -32.58
C SER A 55 11.81 0.80 -31.87
N ALA A 56 12.78 0.17 -32.53
CA ALA A 56 13.62 -0.87 -31.94
C ALA A 56 14.34 -0.40 -30.64
N PRO A 57 14.92 0.82 -30.57
CA PRO A 57 15.57 1.31 -29.35
C PRO A 57 14.63 1.50 -28.15
N LYS A 58 13.32 1.73 -28.39
CA LYS A 58 12.30 1.86 -27.35
C LYS A 58 11.62 0.53 -27.05
N SER A 59 11.84 -0.49 -27.86
CA SER A 59 11.31 -1.85 -27.66
C SER A 59 12.25 -2.67 -26.79
N SER A 60 11.71 -3.65 -26.11
CA SER A 60 12.49 -4.60 -25.30
C SER A 60 11.89 -6.00 -25.36
N ALA A 61 12.73 -7.01 -25.20
CA ALA A 61 12.32 -8.39 -25.13
C ALA A 61 12.61 -8.95 -23.73
N THR A 62 11.75 -9.83 -23.23
CA THR A 62 11.96 -10.50 -21.93
C THR A 62 11.45 -11.93 -22.01
N LEU A 63 12.25 -12.86 -21.49
CA LEU A 63 11.85 -14.25 -21.32
C LEU A 63 11.21 -14.43 -19.93
N PHE A 64 9.95 -14.87 -19.91
CA PHE A 64 9.31 -15.34 -18.69
C PHE A 64 9.44 -16.86 -18.62
N THR A 65 10.06 -17.37 -17.57
CA THR A 65 10.38 -18.79 -17.40
C THR A 65 10.28 -19.22 -15.95
N THR A 66 10.10 -20.52 -15.71
CA THR A 66 10.20 -21.11 -14.37
C THR A 66 11.63 -21.52 -14.00
N TRP A 67 12.57 -21.44 -14.97
CA TRP A 67 13.95 -21.86 -14.81
C TRP A 67 14.87 -20.67 -14.61
N SER A 68 15.45 -20.54 -13.43
CA SER A 68 16.32 -19.42 -13.10
C SER A 68 17.55 -19.31 -14.02
N ASN A 69 18.07 -20.43 -14.53
CA ASN A 69 19.22 -20.45 -15.43
C ASN A 69 18.89 -19.85 -16.82
N GLU A 70 17.64 -19.99 -17.27
CA GLU A 70 17.20 -19.44 -18.56
C GLU A 70 16.81 -17.96 -18.47
N ALA A 71 16.51 -17.47 -17.27
CA ALA A 71 16.01 -16.11 -17.07
C ALA A 71 16.92 -15.02 -17.62
N LYS A 72 18.23 -15.27 -17.73
CA LYS A 72 19.24 -14.34 -18.26
C LYS A 72 19.58 -14.54 -19.74
N THR A 73 18.88 -15.44 -20.43
CA THR A 73 19.17 -15.73 -21.85
C THR A 73 18.90 -14.50 -22.69
N GLN A 74 19.85 -14.17 -23.58
CA GLN A 74 19.67 -13.12 -24.60
C GLN A 74 18.74 -13.67 -25.69
N LEU A 75 17.79 -12.85 -26.10
CA LEU A 75 16.78 -13.22 -27.10
C LEU A 75 17.15 -12.58 -28.45
N PRO A 76 17.34 -13.38 -29.51
CA PRO A 76 17.66 -12.87 -30.85
C PRO A 76 16.40 -12.30 -31.54
N ILE A 77 15.90 -11.19 -31.03
CA ILE A 77 14.75 -10.47 -31.59
C ILE A 77 15.24 -9.25 -32.34
N ASN A 78 14.71 -9.05 -33.55
CA ASN A 78 15.08 -7.95 -34.43
C ASN A 78 13.85 -7.23 -34.97
N ILE A 79 13.97 -5.91 -35.14
CA ILE A 79 12.96 -5.05 -35.79
C ILE A 79 13.67 -4.29 -36.91
N ALA A 80 13.25 -4.54 -38.15
CA ALA A 80 13.85 -3.91 -39.35
C ALA A 80 15.39 -4.00 -39.37
N GLY A 81 15.96 -5.17 -39.02
CA GLY A 81 17.40 -5.40 -38.96
C GLY A 81 18.11 -4.88 -37.73
N THR A 82 17.40 -4.17 -36.82
CA THR A 82 17.96 -3.66 -35.57
C THR A 82 17.65 -4.59 -34.43
N ALA A 83 18.67 -5.02 -33.67
CA ALA A 83 18.50 -5.90 -32.53
C ALA A 83 17.68 -5.21 -31.38
N VAL A 84 16.72 -5.91 -30.82
CA VAL A 84 15.93 -5.46 -29.67
C VAL A 84 16.64 -5.89 -28.39
N PRO A 85 16.90 -4.98 -27.44
CA PRO A 85 17.57 -5.32 -26.20
C PRO A 85 16.74 -6.28 -25.34
N THR A 86 17.41 -7.31 -24.80
CA THR A 86 16.80 -8.21 -23.79
C THR A 86 16.95 -7.55 -22.42
N VAL A 87 15.84 -7.29 -21.75
CA VAL A 87 15.81 -6.68 -20.41
C VAL A 87 15.25 -7.64 -19.38
N GLN A 88 15.78 -7.58 -18.14
CA GLN A 88 15.37 -8.44 -17.04
C GLN A 88 14.17 -7.87 -16.25
N ASP A 89 13.98 -6.55 -16.30
CA ASP A 89 12.97 -5.84 -15.54
C ASP A 89 12.10 -4.97 -16.45
N PRO A 90 11.32 -5.57 -17.40
CA PRO A 90 10.48 -4.80 -18.29
C PRO A 90 9.39 -4.08 -17.50
N LYS A 91 9.09 -2.85 -17.91
CA LYS A 91 8.03 -2.07 -17.30
C LYS A 91 6.84 -2.00 -18.26
N ILE A 92 5.73 -2.62 -17.90
CA ILE A 92 4.49 -2.62 -18.69
C ILE A 92 3.42 -1.85 -17.92
N LEU A 93 2.89 -0.79 -18.52
CA LEU A 93 1.86 0.07 -17.93
C LEU A 93 2.17 0.45 -16.45
N GLY A 94 3.42 0.77 -16.18
CA GLY A 94 3.85 1.20 -14.83
C GLY A 94 4.21 0.09 -13.85
N VAL A 95 3.91 -1.18 -14.18
CA VAL A 95 4.30 -2.35 -13.37
C VAL A 95 5.63 -2.89 -13.87
N THR A 96 6.60 -3.06 -12.96
CA THR A 96 7.87 -3.71 -13.24
C THR A 96 7.70 -5.21 -13.07
N LEU A 97 7.95 -5.98 -14.14
CA LEU A 97 7.92 -7.44 -14.13
C LEU A 97 9.35 -7.96 -14.00
N ASP A 98 9.49 -9.21 -13.57
CA ASP A 98 10.75 -9.95 -13.59
C ASP A 98 10.51 -11.33 -14.25
N PRO A 99 11.56 -11.97 -14.82
CA PRO A 99 11.42 -13.25 -15.55
C PRO A 99 10.70 -14.36 -14.80
N LEU A 100 10.79 -14.36 -13.46
CA LEU A 100 10.18 -15.34 -12.58
C LEU A 100 8.83 -14.89 -12.00
N LEU A 101 8.36 -13.68 -12.36
CA LEU A 101 7.14 -13.03 -11.87
C LEU A 101 7.04 -13.01 -10.34
N THR A 102 8.16 -12.69 -9.67
CA THR A 102 8.22 -12.55 -8.20
C THR A 102 7.79 -11.16 -7.74
N PHE A 103 7.82 -10.18 -8.64
CA PHE A 103 7.53 -8.76 -8.40
C PHE A 103 8.39 -8.09 -7.31
N LYS A 104 9.54 -8.70 -6.95
CA LYS A 104 10.47 -8.14 -5.97
C LYS A 104 10.91 -6.73 -6.36
N ASN A 105 11.36 -6.54 -7.62
CA ASN A 105 11.86 -5.24 -8.09
C ASN A 105 10.73 -4.21 -8.16
N HIS A 106 9.49 -4.63 -8.49
CA HIS A 106 8.31 -3.77 -8.43
C HIS A 106 8.07 -3.27 -7.00
N ALA A 107 8.08 -4.16 -6.01
CA ALA A 107 7.89 -3.79 -4.60
C ALA A 107 8.99 -2.84 -4.10
N MET A 108 10.27 -3.09 -4.44
CA MET A 108 11.37 -2.20 -4.04
C MET A 108 11.26 -0.82 -4.69
N ASN A 109 10.92 -0.75 -5.97
CA ASN A 109 10.68 0.50 -6.69
C ASN A 109 9.49 1.27 -6.10
N THR A 110 8.42 0.57 -5.75
CA THR A 110 7.24 1.14 -5.09
C THR A 110 7.60 1.70 -3.72
N LYS A 111 8.30 0.93 -2.89
CA LYS A 111 8.84 1.38 -1.60
C LYS A 111 9.65 2.68 -1.74
N ALA A 112 10.61 2.70 -2.68
CA ALA A 112 11.47 3.87 -2.91
C ALA A 112 10.66 5.12 -3.27
N LYS A 113 9.64 4.98 -4.14
CA LYS A 113 8.72 6.07 -4.50
C LYS A 113 7.96 6.59 -3.29
N VAL A 114 7.43 5.69 -2.45
CA VAL A 114 6.67 6.08 -1.25
C VAL A 114 7.58 6.80 -0.25
N ILE A 115 8.79 6.30 0.00
CA ILE A 115 9.77 6.95 0.88
C ILE A 115 10.08 8.37 0.38
N LYS A 116 10.29 8.55 -0.93
CA LYS A 116 10.51 9.88 -1.52
C LYS A 116 9.32 10.81 -1.31
N ARG A 117 8.08 10.30 -1.48
CA ARG A 117 6.85 11.07 -1.28
C ARG A 117 6.57 11.40 0.18
N ASN A 118 7.05 10.58 1.11
CA ASN A 118 6.96 10.86 2.53
C ASN A 118 7.70 12.14 2.94
N ASN A 119 8.65 12.63 2.15
CA ASN A 119 9.27 13.94 2.41
C ASN A 119 8.27 15.10 2.24
N ILE A 120 7.29 14.95 1.33
CA ILE A 120 6.18 15.92 1.19
C ILE A 120 5.32 15.92 2.46
N LEU A 121 4.96 14.71 2.96
CA LEU A 121 4.22 14.60 4.21
C LEU A 121 4.97 15.21 5.39
N LYS A 122 6.29 14.99 5.47
CA LYS A 122 7.12 15.55 6.53
C LYS A 122 7.19 17.07 6.44
N ALA A 123 7.29 17.64 5.24
CA ALA A 123 7.28 19.08 5.04
C ALA A 123 5.95 19.75 5.44
N LEU A 124 4.84 18.99 5.38
CA LEU A 124 3.51 19.45 5.80
C LEU A 124 3.20 19.15 7.27
N ALA A 125 3.99 18.30 7.92
CA ALA A 125 3.72 17.77 9.25
C ALA A 125 4.68 18.30 10.31
N GLY A 126 4.79 19.61 10.43
CA GLY A 126 5.54 20.23 11.53
C GLY A 126 5.02 19.78 12.89
N SER A 127 5.89 19.72 13.89
CA SER A 127 5.52 19.25 15.24
C SER A 127 4.65 20.26 15.99
N SER A 128 4.84 21.53 15.75
CA SER A 128 4.08 22.63 16.37
C SER A 128 3.11 23.32 15.41
N TRP A 129 3.43 23.40 14.12
CA TRP A 129 2.70 24.20 13.12
C TRP A 129 2.06 23.38 11.99
N GLY A 130 2.33 22.10 11.88
CA GLY A 130 1.93 21.29 10.70
C GLY A 130 0.43 21.19 10.45
N LYS A 131 0.10 20.74 9.23
CA LYS A 131 -1.29 20.51 8.83
C LYS A 131 -1.97 19.43 9.68
N GLU A 132 -3.28 19.54 9.78
CA GLU A 132 -4.13 18.63 10.54
C GLU A 132 -4.01 17.17 10.09
N LYS A 133 -4.26 16.25 11.01
CA LYS A 133 -4.17 14.79 10.77
C LYS A 133 -5.00 14.35 9.56
N GLU A 134 -6.19 14.93 9.39
CA GLU A 134 -7.12 14.63 8.30
C GLU A 134 -6.57 15.10 6.94
N VAL A 135 -5.95 16.28 6.89
CA VAL A 135 -5.30 16.82 5.69
C VAL A 135 -4.09 15.96 5.32
N LEU A 136 -3.25 15.60 6.31
CA LEU A 136 -2.10 14.72 6.08
C LEU A 136 -2.54 13.32 5.62
N LYS A 137 -3.63 12.78 6.16
CA LYS A 137 -4.21 11.50 5.73
C LYS A 137 -4.73 11.56 4.29
N THR A 138 -5.43 12.64 3.93
CA THR A 138 -5.90 12.86 2.55
C THR A 138 -4.71 12.96 1.60
N THR A 139 -3.68 13.72 1.97
CA THR A 139 -2.45 13.84 1.19
C THR A 139 -1.77 12.46 1.03
N TYR A 140 -1.62 11.70 2.12
CA TYR A 140 -1.08 10.34 2.07
C TYR A 140 -1.87 9.44 1.12
N THR A 141 -3.20 9.49 1.18
CA THR A 141 -4.08 8.69 0.31
C THR A 141 -3.82 9.03 -1.16
N ALA A 142 -3.70 10.30 -1.49
CA ALA A 142 -3.47 10.76 -2.86
C ALA A 142 -2.08 10.40 -3.39
N ILE A 143 -1.02 10.64 -2.61
CA ILE A 143 0.35 10.54 -3.12
C ILE A 143 1.07 9.23 -2.80
N SER A 144 0.78 8.58 -1.68
CA SER A 144 1.51 7.39 -1.22
C SER A 144 0.68 6.12 -1.28
N LYS A 145 -0.55 6.11 -0.76
CA LYS A 145 -1.43 4.95 -0.78
C LYS A 145 -1.81 4.54 -2.21
N SER A 146 -2.08 5.52 -3.08
CA SER A 146 -2.34 5.30 -4.50
C SER A 146 -1.20 4.57 -5.21
N VAL A 147 0.06 4.84 -4.83
CA VAL A 147 1.24 4.15 -5.39
C VAL A 147 1.42 2.77 -4.79
N LEU A 148 1.20 2.61 -3.48
CA LEU A 148 1.26 1.31 -2.80
C LEU A 148 0.27 0.30 -3.37
N SER A 149 -0.90 0.76 -3.82
CA SER A 149 -1.99 -0.10 -4.29
C SER A 149 -2.14 -0.14 -5.82
N TYR A 150 -1.29 0.60 -6.57
CA TYR A 150 -1.37 0.62 -8.02
C TYR A 150 -1.23 -0.77 -8.62
N ALA A 151 -2.20 -1.17 -9.45
CA ALA A 151 -2.26 -2.48 -10.10
C ALA A 151 -2.11 -3.67 -9.14
N ALA A 152 -2.52 -3.53 -7.86
CA ALA A 152 -2.40 -4.55 -6.82
C ALA A 152 -2.84 -5.95 -7.26
N PRO A 153 -3.95 -6.14 -8.01
CA PRO A 153 -4.38 -7.47 -8.45
C PRO A 153 -3.34 -8.24 -9.27
N ILE A 154 -2.38 -7.56 -9.91
CA ILE A 154 -1.37 -8.20 -10.76
C ILE A 154 -0.27 -8.86 -9.92
N TRP A 155 0.22 -8.18 -8.89
CA TRP A 155 1.42 -8.58 -8.16
C TRP A 155 1.15 -9.11 -6.74
N THR A 156 -0.01 -8.82 -6.15
CA THR A 156 -0.41 -9.29 -4.82
C THR A 156 -0.33 -10.81 -4.66
N PRO A 157 -0.78 -11.65 -5.62
CA PRO A 157 -0.83 -13.09 -5.41
C PRO A 157 0.53 -13.76 -5.20
N THR A 158 1.58 -13.20 -5.79
CA THR A 158 2.91 -13.82 -5.84
C THR A 158 3.95 -13.13 -4.95
N LEU A 159 3.61 -11.96 -4.39
CA LEU A 159 4.55 -11.21 -3.57
C LEU A 159 4.88 -11.95 -2.27
N SER A 160 6.18 -12.08 -1.96
CA SER A 160 6.65 -12.75 -0.74
C SER A 160 6.38 -11.92 0.53
N GLU A 161 6.28 -12.59 1.68
CA GLU A 161 6.09 -11.93 2.98
C GLU A 161 7.22 -10.93 3.30
N THR A 162 8.45 -11.22 2.91
CA THR A 162 9.57 -10.29 3.07
C THR A 162 9.34 -8.99 2.30
N ASN A 163 8.85 -9.08 1.07
CA ASN A 163 8.55 -7.90 0.26
C ASN A 163 7.33 -7.12 0.78
N TRP A 164 6.32 -7.83 1.32
CA TRP A 164 5.21 -7.20 2.04
C TRP A 164 5.70 -6.40 3.25
N ALA A 165 6.60 -6.97 4.05
CA ALA A 165 7.18 -6.28 5.20
C ALA A 165 7.93 -4.99 4.78
N GLU A 166 8.59 -4.99 3.62
CA GLU A 166 9.26 -3.78 3.09
C GLU A 166 8.27 -2.68 2.71
N LEU A 167 7.15 -3.04 2.06
CA LEU A 167 6.08 -2.08 1.74
C LEU A 167 5.40 -1.56 3.01
N GLN A 168 5.17 -2.45 4.00
CA GLN A 168 4.59 -2.08 5.29
C GLN A 168 5.48 -1.09 6.05
N ARG A 169 6.81 -1.25 6.02
CA ARG A 169 7.74 -0.27 6.62
C ARG A 169 7.59 1.13 6.01
N ALA A 170 7.40 1.20 4.68
CA ALA A 170 7.18 2.48 4.00
C ALA A 170 5.84 3.11 4.40
N GLN A 171 4.78 2.32 4.52
CA GLN A 171 3.49 2.78 5.04
C GLN A 171 3.61 3.26 6.48
N ASN A 172 4.24 2.49 7.37
CA ASN A 172 4.40 2.84 8.78
C ASN A 172 5.13 4.19 8.96
N ALA A 173 6.11 4.47 8.10
CA ALA A 173 6.79 5.77 8.11
C ALA A 173 5.83 6.93 7.78
N SER A 174 4.92 6.73 6.81
CA SER A 174 3.88 7.71 6.49
C SER A 174 2.91 7.89 7.67
N LEU A 175 2.43 6.79 8.26
CA LEU A 175 1.47 6.85 9.37
C LEU A 175 2.07 7.51 10.61
N ARG A 176 3.36 7.28 10.91
CA ARG A 176 4.06 8.01 11.98
C ARG A 176 4.12 9.50 11.73
N THR A 177 4.35 9.92 10.50
CA THR A 177 4.34 11.35 10.14
C THR A 177 2.95 11.96 10.32
N ILE A 178 1.88 11.23 9.97
CA ILE A 178 0.49 11.69 10.12
C ILE A 178 0.11 11.84 11.59
N THR A 179 0.41 10.84 12.40
CA THR A 179 0.03 10.80 13.82
C THR A 179 0.97 11.57 14.74
N GLY A 180 2.22 11.81 14.30
CA GLY A 180 3.28 12.32 15.15
C GLY A 180 3.80 11.31 16.19
N CYS A 181 3.42 10.05 16.07
CA CYS A 181 3.85 8.98 16.98
C CYS A 181 5.33 8.66 16.86
N THR A 182 5.91 8.20 17.96
CA THR A 182 7.34 7.87 18.08
C THR A 182 7.71 6.59 17.32
N LYS A 183 9.01 6.34 17.14
CA LYS A 183 9.51 5.10 16.51
C LYS A 183 9.16 3.85 17.31
N MET A 184 9.00 3.96 18.62
CA MET A 184 8.68 2.85 19.52
C MET A 184 7.18 2.49 19.53
N THR A 185 6.34 3.36 18.99
CA THR A 185 4.90 3.10 18.91
C THR A 185 4.62 1.84 18.10
N ASP A 186 3.77 0.98 18.65
CA ASP A 186 3.32 -0.24 17.98
C ASP A 186 2.64 0.06 16.64
N VAL A 187 2.84 -0.84 15.68
CA VAL A 187 2.28 -0.69 14.33
C VAL A 187 0.75 -0.76 14.34
N GLY A 188 0.18 -1.66 15.16
CA GLY A 188 -1.28 -1.77 15.31
C GLY A 188 -1.90 -0.46 15.78
N HIS A 189 -1.27 0.24 16.73
CA HIS A 189 -1.72 1.56 17.17
C HIS A 189 -1.74 2.59 16.03
N LEU A 190 -0.72 2.60 15.14
CA LEU A 190 -0.71 3.51 14.00
C LEU A 190 -1.91 3.29 13.07
N HIS A 191 -2.25 2.04 12.81
CA HIS A 191 -3.40 1.68 11.98
C HIS A 191 -4.73 2.04 12.63
N THR A 192 -4.88 1.79 13.93
CA THR A 192 -6.07 2.17 14.71
C THR A 192 -6.24 3.69 14.74
N GLU A 193 -5.16 4.43 15.04
CA GLU A 193 -5.17 5.90 15.15
C GLU A 193 -5.49 6.60 13.82
N THR A 194 -5.01 6.04 12.69
CA THR A 194 -5.26 6.59 11.36
C THR A 194 -6.49 6.01 10.68
N LYS A 195 -7.06 4.92 11.19
CA LYS A 195 -8.10 4.12 10.53
C LYS A 195 -7.68 3.67 9.11
N GLU A 196 -6.40 3.37 8.92
CA GLU A 196 -5.86 2.86 7.67
C GLU A 196 -5.57 1.36 7.79
N MET A 197 -5.96 0.59 6.78
CA MET A 197 -5.60 -0.83 6.72
C MET A 197 -4.11 -1.00 6.44
N PRO A 198 -3.47 -2.06 6.96
CA PRO A 198 -2.15 -2.49 6.52
C PRO A 198 -2.11 -2.66 4.99
N VAL A 199 -0.95 -2.40 4.39
CA VAL A 199 -0.83 -2.37 2.92
C VAL A 199 -1.20 -3.71 2.29
N LYS A 200 -0.84 -4.83 2.92
CA LYS A 200 -1.15 -6.18 2.42
C LYS A 200 -2.66 -6.41 2.38
N GLU A 201 -3.36 -6.18 3.48
CA GLU A 201 -4.81 -6.34 3.60
C GLU A 201 -5.56 -5.44 2.62
N HIS A 202 -5.09 -4.19 2.46
CA HIS A 202 -5.68 -3.28 1.48
C HIS A 202 -5.51 -3.78 0.04
N CYS A 203 -4.31 -4.25 -0.34
CA CYS A 203 -4.06 -4.79 -1.67
C CYS A 203 -4.79 -6.11 -1.93
N GLU A 204 -4.90 -6.97 -0.93
CA GLU A 204 -5.69 -8.21 -1.00
C GLU A 204 -7.19 -7.92 -1.13
N MET A 205 -7.71 -6.91 -0.42
CA MET A 205 -9.07 -6.44 -0.58
C MET A 205 -9.35 -6.00 -2.03
N LEU A 206 -8.48 -5.17 -2.60
CA LEU A 206 -8.58 -4.72 -4.00
C LEU A 206 -8.50 -5.90 -4.97
N SER A 207 -7.68 -6.88 -4.67
CA SER A 207 -7.54 -8.10 -5.48
C SER A 207 -8.80 -8.96 -5.46
N ARG A 208 -9.45 -9.12 -4.31
CA ARG A 208 -10.76 -9.80 -4.18
C ARG A 208 -11.85 -9.04 -4.92
N GLN A 209 -11.88 -7.72 -4.80
CA GLN A 209 -12.85 -6.88 -5.53
C GLN A 209 -12.68 -6.98 -7.05
N PHE A 210 -11.43 -6.98 -7.53
CA PHE A 210 -11.13 -7.19 -8.95
C PHE A 210 -11.54 -8.58 -9.42
N LEU A 211 -11.28 -9.61 -8.62
CA LEU A 211 -11.67 -11.00 -8.93
C LEU A 211 -13.20 -11.12 -9.02
N LEU A 212 -13.93 -10.51 -8.06
CA LEU A 212 -15.39 -10.45 -8.09
C LEU A 212 -15.89 -9.76 -9.37
N GLY A 213 -15.28 -8.64 -9.75
CA GLY A 213 -15.58 -7.95 -11.00
C GLY A 213 -15.35 -8.82 -12.23
N SER A 214 -14.24 -9.59 -12.23
CA SER A 214 -13.87 -10.47 -13.33
C SER A 214 -14.79 -11.68 -13.48
N ALA A 215 -15.56 -12.04 -12.46
CA ALA A 215 -16.55 -13.10 -12.53
C ALA A 215 -17.76 -12.73 -13.40
N ARG A 216 -18.00 -11.45 -13.67
CA ARG A 216 -19.11 -10.99 -14.54
C ARG A 216 -18.82 -11.31 -16.01
N PRO A 217 -19.80 -11.85 -16.77
CA PRO A 217 -19.61 -12.19 -18.19
C PRO A 217 -19.18 -11.04 -19.08
N SER A 218 -19.61 -9.81 -18.76
CA SER A 218 -19.23 -8.59 -19.48
C SER A 218 -17.81 -8.10 -19.24
N HIS A 219 -17.13 -8.65 -18.22
CA HIS A 219 -15.79 -8.20 -17.89
C HIS A 219 -14.74 -8.77 -18.85
N PRO A 220 -13.79 -7.96 -19.38
CA PRO A 220 -12.79 -8.44 -20.34
C PRO A 220 -11.97 -9.64 -19.87
N ASN A 221 -11.80 -9.77 -18.55
CA ASN A 221 -11.01 -10.81 -17.91
C ASN A 221 -11.79 -12.10 -17.61
N HIS A 222 -13.11 -12.13 -17.89
CA HIS A 222 -13.97 -13.26 -17.56
C HIS A 222 -13.47 -14.60 -18.13
N LYS A 223 -13.07 -14.61 -19.41
CA LYS A 223 -12.53 -15.80 -20.07
C LYS A 223 -11.25 -16.32 -19.40
N ASN A 224 -10.37 -15.39 -18.93
CA ASN A 224 -9.12 -15.75 -18.27
C ASN A 224 -9.36 -16.40 -16.89
N MET A 225 -10.50 -16.14 -16.26
CA MET A 225 -10.92 -16.74 -14.99
C MET A 225 -11.28 -18.22 -15.11
N GLN A 226 -11.75 -18.64 -16.27
CA GLN A 226 -12.16 -20.03 -16.57
C GLN A 226 -10.98 -20.88 -16.99
N GLU A 227 -9.87 -20.27 -17.43
CA GLU A 227 -8.69 -21.01 -17.85
C GLU A 227 -7.87 -21.47 -16.64
N ALA A 228 -7.40 -22.72 -16.66
CA ALA A 228 -6.48 -23.23 -15.66
C ALA A 228 -5.20 -22.40 -15.62
N PRO A 229 -4.63 -22.10 -14.43
CA PRO A 229 -3.40 -21.33 -14.32
C PRO A 229 -2.26 -22.01 -15.05
N LYS A 230 -1.60 -21.27 -15.95
CA LYS A 230 -0.40 -21.73 -16.65
C LYS A 230 0.76 -21.80 -15.65
N ARG A 231 1.67 -22.76 -15.83
CA ARG A 231 2.75 -23.12 -14.90
C ARG A 231 3.67 -21.98 -14.44
N LEU A 232 3.68 -20.84 -15.13
CA LEU A 232 4.58 -19.73 -14.84
C LEU A 232 4.30 -19.05 -13.49
N MET A 233 3.03 -18.97 -13.08
CA MET A 233 2.66 -18.39 -11.81
C MET A 233 2.23 -19.47 -10.83
N LYS A 234 2.98 -19.64 -9.74
CA LYS A 234 2.64 -20.59 -8.65
C LYS A 234 1.29 -20.25 -8.01
N GLN A 235 0.95 -18.95 -7.96
CA GLN A 235 -0.32 -18.46 -7.44
C GLN A 235 -0.91 -17.43 -8.41
N THR A 236 -2.18 -17.57 -8.74
CA THR A 236 -2.96 -16.58 -9.48
C THR A 236 -3.98 -15.93 -8.54
N LEU A 237 -4.63 -14.86 -8.99
CA LEU A 237 -5.77 -14.29 -8.25
C LEU A 237 -6.83 -15.34 -7.93
N ALA A 238 -7.19 -16.14 -8.92
CA ALA A 238 -8.21 -17.19 -8.75
C ALA A 238 -7.77 -18.23 -7.73
N THR A 239 -6.53 -18.74 -7.82
CA THR A 239 -6.07 -19.78 -6.87
C THR A 239 -5.91 -19.28 -5.45
N ARG A 240 -5.65 -17.98 -5.25
CA ARG A 240 -5.45 -17.40 -3.92
C ARG A 240 -6.74 -16.93 -3.26
N PHE A 241 -7.68 -16.37 -4.01
CA PHE A 241 -8.85 -15.69 -3.47
C PHE A 241 -10.20 -16.29 -3.92
N LYS A 242 -10.18 -17.40 -4.66
CA LYS A 242 -11.41 -18.02 -5.18
C LYS A 242 -12.39 -18.38 -4.07
N ASP A 243 -11.90 -18.98 -3.00
CA ASP A 243 -12.74 -19.46 -1.90
C ASP A 243 -13.40 -18.30 -1.13
N ASP A 244 -12.75 -17.12 -1.10
CA ASP A 244 -13.30 -15.91 -0.48
C ASP A 244 -14.38 -15.24 -1.35
N VAL A 245 -14.28 -15.39 -2.67
CA VAL A 245 -15.10 -14.65 -3.65
C VAL A 245 -16.22 -15.49 -4.23
N LEU A 246 -15.99 -16.81 -4.41
CA LEU A 246 -16.96 -17.72 -5.02
C LEU A 246 -18.33 -17.72 -4.34
N PRO A 247 -18.45 -17.72 -2.98
CA PRO A 247 -19.73 -17.65 -2.31
C PRO A 247 -20.53 -16.39 -2.63
N LEU A 248 -19.84 -15.29 -2.98
CA LEU A 248 -20.48 -14.02 -3.35
C LEU A 248 -20.98 -14.01 -4.80
N THR A 249 -20.67 -15.05 -5.59
CA THR A 249 -21.06 -15.16 -7.01
C THR A 249 -22.28 -16.04 -7.24
N THR A 250 -22.71 -16.78 -6.22
CA THR A 250 -23.82 -17.77 -6.33
C THR A 250 -25.20 -17.12 -6.51
N ASP A 251 -25.38 -15.87 -6.04
CA ASP A 251 -26.68 -15.18 -6.04
C ASP A 251 -26.91 -14.31 -7.28
N GLY A 252 -26.29 -14.64 -8.43
CA GLY A 252 -26.49 -13.89 -9.65
C GLY A 252 -25.78 -12.52 -9.71
N ILE A 253 -24.45 -12.55 -9.62
CA ILE A 253 -23.56 -11.37 -9.70
C ILE A 253 -23.69 -10.56 -11.00
N THR A 254 -24.55 -11.01 -11.91
CA THR A 254 -24.80 -10.36 -13.20
C THR A 254 -25.52 -9.02 -13.07
N ASP A 255 -26.27 -8.83 -11.99
CA ASP A 255 -26.93 -7.54 -11.73
C ASP A 255 -26.08 -6.59 -10.87
N GLU A 256 -26.28 -5.29 -11.04
CA GLU A 256 -25.52 -4.23 -10.39
C GLU A 256 -25.73 -4.18 -8.85
N PRO A 257 -26.95 -4.40 -8.29
CA PRO A 257 -27.17 -4.42 -6.84
C PRO A 257 -26.38 -5.51 -6.13
N ASN A 258 -26.40 -6.75 -6.64
CA ASN A 258 -25.68 -7.88 -6.05
C ASN A 258 -24.16 -7.71 -6.15
N TYR A 259 -23.67 -7.15 -7.25
CA TYR A 259 -22.27 -6.79 -7.40
C TYR A 259 -21.82 -5.76 -6.34
N LYS A 260 -22.59 -4.67 -6.15
CA LYS A 260 -22.32 -3.65 -5.13
C LYS A 260 -22.35 -4.24 -3.72
N LYS A 261 -23.30 -5.12 -3.41
CA LYS A 261 -23.36 -5.85 -2.14
C LYS A 261 -22.11 -6.68 -1.92
N GLY A 262 -21.66 -7.43 -2.93
CA GLY A 262 -20.43 -8.22 -2.87
C GLY A 262 -19.18 -7.36 -2.61
N LEU A 263 -19.03 -6.22 -3.29
CA LEU A 263 -17.95 -5.27 -3.04
C LEU A 263 -17.94 -4.76 -1.60
N LYS A 264 -19.12 -4.40 -1.07
CA LYS A 264 -19.28 -3.95 0.32
C LYS A 264 -18.92 -5.06 1.32
N THR A 265 -19.34 -6.29 1.07
CA THR A 265 -19.01 -7.45 1.91
C THR A 265 -17.50 -7.68 1.98
N ILE A 266 -16.80 -7.67 0.83
CA ILE A 266 -15.33 -7.79 0.79
C ILE A 266 -14.67 -6.68 1.60
N HIS A 267 -15.14 -5.44 1.43
CA HIS A 267 -14.60 -4.30 2.18
C HIS A 267 -14.80 -4.47 3.70
N CYS A 268 -16.01 -4.75 4.14
CA CYS A 268 -16.33 -4.93 5.56
C CYS A 268 -15.51 -6.08 6.19
N ASN A 269 -15.41 -7.23 5.52
CA ASN A 269 -14.63 -8.36 6.01
C ASN A 269 -13.14 -8.01 6.12
N SER A 270 -12.59 -7.27 5.17
CA SER A 270 -11.19 -6.82 5.20
C SER A 270 -10.93 -5.85 6.35
N VAL A 271 -11.86 -4.91 6.60
CA VAL A 271 -11.78 -3.99 7.75
C VAL A 271 -11.83 -4.76 9.07
N LEU A 272 -12.79 -5.68 9.22
CA LEU A 272 -12.93 -6.49 10.44
C LEU A 272 -11.68 -7.34 10.72
N ASN A 273 -11.13 -7.96 9.68
CA ASN A 273 -9.88 -8.73 9.82
C ASN A 273 -8.72 -7.83 10.24
N SER A 274 -8.59 -6.65 9.65
CA SER A 274 -7.56 -5.67 10.01
C SER A 274 -7.69 -5.23 11.48
N ILE A 275 -8.90 -5.00 11.98
CA ILE A 275 -9.13 -4.65 13.39
C ILE A 275 -8.73 -5.80 14.32
N ARG A 276 -9.11 -7.04 13.98
CA ARG A 276 -8.77 -8.23 14.80
C ARG A 276 -7.27 -8.47 14.89
N THR A 277 -6.52 -8.16 13.83
CA THR A 277 -5.06 -8.34 13.80
C THR A 277 -4.29 -7.23 14.52
N ASN A 278 -4.90 -6.08 14.78
CA ASN A 278 -4.23 -4.94 15.42
C ASN A 278 -3.99 -5.11 16.94
N GLY A 279 -4.49 -6.18 17.54
CA GLY A 279 -4.24 -6.48 18.95
C GLY A 279 -4.89 -5.52 19.95
N HIS A 280 -4.58 -5.71 21.22
CA HIS A 280 -5.04 -4.84 22.30
C HIS A 280 -4.16 -3.59 22.41
N ASN A 281 -4.77 -2.47 22.76
CA ASN A 281 -4.03 -1.25 23.07
C ASN A 281 -3.23 -1.43 24.35
N LYS A 282 -1.96 -1.08 24.36
CA LYS A 282 -1.05 -1.29 25.48
C LYS A 282 -1.45 -0.51 26.74
N VAL A 283 -2.06 0.67 26.57
CA VAL A 283 -2.47 1.54 27.71
C VAL A 283 -3.72 1.00 28.36
N LEU A 284 -4.68 0.53 27.55
CA LEU A 284 -5.98 0.04 28.07
C LEU A 284 -5.99 -1.46 28.38
N ASN A 285 -5.02 -2.23 27.88
CA ASN A 285 -5.04 -3.71 27.88
C ASN A 285 -6.30 -4.30 27.23
N ASP A 286 -6.96 -3.55 26.38
CA ASP A 286 -8.21 -3.87 25.68
C ASP A 286 -8.21 -3.24 24.28
N GLN A 287 -9.24 -3.48 23.48
CA GLN A 287 -9.43 -2.79 22.23
C GLN A 287 -9.64 -1.29 22.46
N ALA A 288 -8.87 -0.46 21.75
CA ALA A 288 -9.01 0.97 21.84
C ALA A 288 -10.37 1.41 21.26
N PRO A 289 -11.12 2.28 21.96
CA PRO A 289 -12.33 2.88 21.41
C PRO A 289 -11.97 3.83 20.26
N ASN A 290 -12.98 4.24 19.50
CA ASN A 290 -12.78 5.30 18.51
C ASN A 290 -12.45 6.62 19.21
N VAL A 291 -11.49 7.35 18.64
CA VAL A 291 -11.20 8.71 19.11
C VAL A 291 -12.39 9.61 18.81
N ASN A 292 -12.85 10.36 19.83
CA ASN A 292 -13.97 11.28 19.71
C ASN A 292 -13.64 12.38 18.68
N ILE A 293 -14.62 12.75 17.88
CA ILE A 293 -14.49 13.77 16.84
C ILE A 293 -14.10 15.16 17.38
N THR A 294 -14.40 15.44 18.65
CA THR A 294 -14.03 16.68 19.31
C THR A 294 -12.52 16.94 19.32
N GLU A 295 -11.68 15.89 19.16
CA GLU A 295 -10.23 16.03 19.03
C GLU A 295 -9.83 16.94 17.87
N ILE A 296 -10.65 17.04 16.82
CA ILE A 296 -10.33 17.86 15.63
C ILE A 296 -10.19 19.35 15.97
N ASN A 297 -10.82 19.79 17.05
CA ASN A 297 -10.79 21.19 17.50
C ASN A 297 -9.52 21.52 18.32
N LEU A 298 -8.71 20.52 18.68
CA LEU A 298 -7.48 20.71 19.45
C LEU A 298 -6.31 21.07 18.52
N PRO A 299 -5.35 21.90 19.00
CA PRO A 299 -4.13 22.21 18.27
C PRO A 299 -3.34 20.96 17.85
N ARG A 300 -2.66 21.02 16.72
CA ARG A 300 -1.83 19.92 16.19
C ARG A 300 -0.88 19.34 17.23
N ARG A 301 -0.20 20.19 18.00
CA ARG A 301 0.74 19.76 19.07
C ARG A 301 0.04 18.90 20.11
N THR A 302 -1.10 19.35 20.60
CA THR A 302 -1.91 18.61 21.59
C THR A 302 -2.37 17.26 21.06
N ARG A 303 -2.92 17.24 19.85
CA ARG A 303 -3.35 15.99 19.18
C ARG A 303 -2.20 14.99 19.00
N THR A 304 -1.01 15.48 18.69
CA THR A 304 0.20 14.66 18.61
C THR A 304 0.55 14.03 19.96
N ILE A 305 0.54 14.82 21.04
CA ILE A 305 0.84 14.33 22.39
C ILE A 305 -0.22 13.31 22.84
N LEU A 306 -1.50 13.57 22.60
CA LEU A 306 -2.59 12.64 22.93
C LEU A 306 -2.43 11.32 22.18
N SER A 307 -2.12 11.36 20.88
CA SER A 307 -1.85 10.17 20.08
C SER A 307 -0.65 9.36 20.62
N GLN A 308 0.41 10.04 21.04
CA GLN A 308 1.58 9.42 21.67
C GLN A 308 1.22 8.80 23.04
N LEU A 309 0.44 9.50 23.88
CA LEU A 309 -0.02 8.99 25.17
C LEU A 309 -0.88 7.74 25.02
N ARG A 310 -1.80 7.73 24.05
CA ARG A 310 -2.61 6.54 23.70
C ARG A 310 -1.76 5.34 23.29
N SER A 311 -0.57 5.58 22.75
CA SER A 311 0.39 4.50 22.41
C SER A 311 1.23 4.02 23.61
N GLY A 312 1.25 4.77 24.71
CA GLY A 312 2.14 4.55 25.85
C GLY A 312 3.60 4.97 25.59
N TYR A 313 3.87 5.68 24.49
CA TYR A 313 5.22 6.15 24.11
C TYR A 313 5.19 7.62 23.72
N SER A 314 5.15 8.50 24.71
CA SER A 314 5.13 9.94 24.50
C SER A 314 6.38 10.61 25.06
N THR A 315 6.87 11.64 24.39
CA THR A 315 7.90 12.55 24.93
C THR A 315 7.45 13.31 26.18
N PHE A 316 6.17 13.29 26.48
CA PHE A 316 5.59 13.81 27.71
C PHE A 316 5.87 12.93 28.92
N LEU A 317 6.27 11.66 28.71
CA LEU A 317 6.45 10.65 29.77
C LEU A 317 7.93 10.46 30.08
N ASN A 318 8.31 10.60 31.35
CA ASN A 318 9.68 10.31 31.80
C ASN A 318 10.04 8.84 31.58
N SER A 319 9.12 7.90 31.71
CA SER A 319 9.33 6.48 31.39
C SER A 319 9.78 6.23 29.94
N TYR A 320 9.30 7.05 29.00
CA TYR A 320 9.76 7.03 27.62
C TYR A 320 11.12 7.73 27.47
N LEU A 321 11.29 8.91 28.07
CA LEU A 321 12.55 9.69 28.00
C LEU A 321 13.71 8.91 28.62
N ALA A 322 13.53 8.30 29.79
CA ALA A 322 14.53 7.45 30.44
C ALA A 322 14.95 6.24 29.59
N ARG A 323 14.04 5.73 28.77
CA ARG A 323 14.33 4.61 27.85
C ARG A 323 15.21 5.04 26.66
N ILE A 324 15.01 6.25 26.13
CA ILE A 324 15.78 6.74 24.97
C ILE A 324 17.05 7.50 25.37
N LYS A 325 17.08 8.06 26.58
CA LYS A 325 18.19 8.84 27.13
C LYS A 325 18.38 8.55 28.63
N PRO A 326 18.80 7.35 28.99
CA PRO A 326 18.90 6.91 30.40
C PRO A 326 19.88 7.72 31.24
N ALA A 327 20.87 8.36 30.61
CA ALA A 327 21.82 9.23 31.30
C ALA A 327 21.26 10.61 31.69
N GLU A 328 20.18 11.06 30.99
CA GLU A 328 19.62 12.40 31.19
C GLU A 328 18.30 12.38 31.96
N HIS A 329 17.58 11.25 31.94
CA HIS A 329 16.23 11.16 32.52
C HIS A 329 16.06 9.92 33.38
N THR A 330 15.31 10.08 34.48
CA THR A 330 14.80 8.98 35.30
C THR A 330 13.35 8.68 34.89
N ASP A 331 12.84 7.50 35.23
CA ASP A 331 11.47 7.13 34.92
C ASP A 331 10.44 7.60 35.95
N HIS A 332 10.91 8.36 36.99
CA HIS A 332 10.07 8.83 38.09
C HIS A 332 9.10 9.92 37.67
N CYS A 333 7.91 9.89 38.27
CA CYS A 333 6.92 10.95 38.12
C CYS A 333 7.44 12.25 38.72
N PRO A 334 7.41 13.39 37.99
CA PRO A 334 7.90 14.65 38.49
C PRO A 334 7.02 15.24 39.61
N ASP A 335 5.75 14.84 39.69
CA ASP A 335 4.79 15.38 40.65
C ASP A 335 4.83 14.66 42.00
N CYS A 336 4.93 13.34 42.02
CA CYS A 336 4.90 12.53 43.24
C CYS A 336 6.22 11.85 43.59
N GLY A 337 7.24 11.89 42.70
CA GLY A 337 8.53 11.24 42.90
C GLY A 337 8.53 9.71 42.80
N GLN A 338 7.39 9.07 42.56
CA GLN A 338 7.30 7.63 42.40
C GLN A 338 7.77 7.20 41.02
N ALA A 339 8.31 5.99 40.91
CA ALA A 339 8.71 5.41 39.64
C ALA A 339 7.51 5.15 38.72
N GLY A 340 7.75 5.02 37.41
CA GLY A 340 6.74 4.66 36.44
C GLY A 340 5.85 5.80 35.97
N HIS A 341 6.44 6.95 35.61
CA HIS A 341 5.70 8.04 34.94
C HIS A 341 5.18 7.58 33.57
N THR A 342 4.13 6.76 33.62
CA THR A 342 3.44 6.13 32.48
C THR A 342 2.13 6.83 32.21
N THR A 343 1.46 6.51 31.10
CA THR A 343 0.13 7.04 30.78
C THR A 343 -0.90 6.67 31.85
N GLN A 344 -0.85 5.44 32.40
CA GLN A 344 -1.74 5.03 33.50
C GLN A 344 -1.50 5.86 34.76
N HIS A 345 -0.21 6.05 35.10
CA HIS A 345 0.16 6.82 36.30
C HIS A 345 -0.29 8.28 36.23
N LEU A 346 -0.35 8.89 35.04
CA LEU A 346 -0.85 10.28 34.90
C LEU A 346 -2.26 10.46 35.47
N PHE A 347 -3.12 9.44 35.32
CA PHE A 347 -4.51 9.44 35.82
C PHE A 347 -4.65 8.82 37.22
N GLN A 348 -3.57 8.31 37.79
CA GLN A 348 -3.55 7.67 39.12
C GLN A 348 -2.54 8.33 40.06
N CYS A 349 -1.97 9.47 39.68
CA CYS A 349 -0.95 10.13 40.47
C CYS A 349 -1.54 10.70 41.75
N PRO A 350 -1.01 10.34 42.95
CA PRO A 350 -1.55 10.84 44.24
C PRO A 350 -1.38 12.34 44.39
N SER A 351 -0.39 12.96 43.71
CA SER A 351 -0.14 14.42 43.76
C SER A 351 -1.06 15.23 42.82
N LYS A 352 -1.79 14.53 41.89
CA LYS A 352 -2.76 15.13 40.97
C LYS A 352 -4.02 14.28 40.92
N PRO A 353 -4.82 14.26 42.01
CA PRO A 353 -6.03 13.45 42.04
C PRO A 353 -7.02 13.92 40.96
N THR A 354 -7.64 12.94 40.28
CA THR A 354 -8.62 13.18 39.23
C THR A 354 -9.62 12.03 39.19
N GLU A 355 -10.83 12.31 38.71
CA GLU A 355 -11.84 11.29 38.39
C GLU A 355 -11.69 10.76 36.95
N LEU A 356 -10.79 11.36 36.15
CA LEU A 356 -10.55 10.93 34.78
C LEU A 356 -9.73 9.65 34.74
N GLU A 357 -9.99 8.83 33.74
CA GLU A 357 -9.31 7.55 33.48
C GLU A 357 -8.48 7.63 32.19
N PRO A 358 -7.52 6.73 31.97
CA PRO A 358 -6.77 6.66 30.70
C PRO A 358 -7.65 6.60 29.45
N ARG A 359 -8.87 6.04 29.57
CA ARG A 359 -9.86 5.93 28.50
C ARG A 359 -10.36 7.29 28.00
N THR A 360 -10.33 8.32 28.85
CA THR A 360 -10.68 9.71 28.52
C THR A 360 -9.82 10.26 27.37
N LEU A 361 -8.60 9.74 27.18
CA LEU A 361 -7.76 10.10 26.02
C LEU A 361 -8.45 9.87 24.67
N TRP A 362 -9.40 8.93 24.60
CA TRP A 362 -10.18 8.63 23.38
C TRP A 362 -11.58 9.22 23.44
N GLU A 363 -12.25 9.11 24.59
CA GLU A 363 -13.67 9.44 24.73
C GLU A 363 -13.90 10.95 24.90
N ASP A 364 -13.00 11.65 25.60
CA ASP A 364 -13.04 13.11 25.77
C ASP A 364 -11.63 13.73 25.69
N PRO A 365 -11.05 13.81 24.48
CA PRO A 365 -9.72 14.39 24.27
C PRO A 365 -9.56 15.83 24.80
N PRO A 366 -10.57 16.75 24.70
CA PRO A 366 -10.50 18.07 25.30
C PRO A 366 -10.35 18.05 26.82
N ALA A 367 -11.13 17.24 27.52
CA ALA A 367 -11.02 17.11 28.99
C ALA A 367 -9.65 16.54 29.39
N ALA A 368 -9.16 15.51 28.68
CA ALA A 368 -7.83 14.97 28.90
C ALA A 368 -6.73 16.03 28.63
N ALA A 369 -6.84 16.83 27.59
CA ALA A 369 -5.89 17.90 27.27
C ALA A 369 -5.86 18.97 28.39
N THR A 370 -7.03 19.40 28.86
CA THR A 370 -7.15 20.36 29.96
C THR A 370 -6.50 19.85 31.26
N PHE A 371 -6.80 18.61 31.62
CA PHE A 371 -6.21 17.96 32.80
C PHE A 371 -4.68 17.87 32.71
N LEU A 372 -4.15 17.56 31.53
CA LEU A 372 -2.71 17.46 31.28
C LEU A 372 -2.00 18.81 31.10
N GLY A 373 -2.74 19.93 31.15
CA GLY A 373 -2.19 21.27 30.92
C GLY A 373 -1.72 21.51 29.49
N LEU A 374 -2.32 20.80 28.51
CA LEU A 374 -2.00 20.96 27.10
C LEU A 374 -2.86 22.07 26.49
N PRO A 375 -2.34 22.81 25.48
CA PRO A 375 -3.12 23.84 24.78
C PRO A 375 -4.42 23.27 24.20
N THR A 376 -5.56 23.93 24.48
CA THR A 376 -6.89 23.52 23.98
C THR A 376 -7.41 24.40 22.85
N PHE A 377 -6.77 25.55 22.63
CA PHE A 377 -7.10 26.50 21.55
C PHE A 377 -5.87 26.68 20.65
N GLN A 378 -6.10 26.89 19.36
CA GLN A 378 -5.07 27.36 18.44
C GLN A 378 -4.84 28.85 18.75
N ASP A 379 -3.61 29.21 19.08
CA ASP A 379 -3.25 30.60 19.18
C ASP A 379 -3.17 31.21 17.76
N PRO A 380 -3.98 32.22 17.40
CA PRO A 380 -3.92 32.83 16.08
C PRO A 380 -2.56 33.44 15.72
N GLY A 381 -1.68 33.65 16.70
CA GLY A 381 -0.35 34.25 16.51
C GLY A 381 0.77 33.28 16.14
N GLU A 382 0.59 31.96 16.23
CA GLU A 382 1.64 30.98 15.83
C GLU A 382 1.79 30.81 14.31
N LEU A 383 1.01 31.47 13.47
CA LEU A 383 1.06 31.36 12.02
C LEU A 383 1.98 32.39 11.33
N ASP A 384 2.49 33.41 12.05
CA ASP A 384 3.15 34.57 11.43
C ASP A 384 4.65 34.75 11.72
N ASP A 385 5.32 33.87 12.46
CA ASP A 385 6.75 34.05 12.77
C ASP A 385 7.67 33.13 11.99
N ASN A 386 7.55 33.02 10.66
CA ASN A 386 8.67 32.62 9.79
C ASN A 386 8.30 32.86 8.32
N ASP A 387 8.43 34.08 7.85
CA ASP A 387 8.80 34.40 6.49
C ASP A 387 10.29 34.18 6.24
#